data_26c0e76a9d2498b878dde793356bec77
#
_entry.id   26c0e76a9d2498b878dde793356bec77
#
_cell.length_a   1.000
_cell.length_b   1.000
_cell.length_c   1.000
_cell.angle_alpha   90.00
_cell.angle_beta   90.00
_cell.angle_gamma   90.00
#
_symmetry.space_group_name_H-M   'P 1'
#
loop_
_entity.id
_entity.type
_entity.pdbx_description
1 polymer ?
#
loop_
_entity_poly.entity_id
_entity_poly.type
_entity_poly.pdbx_seq_one_letter_code
_entity_poly.pdbx_strand_id
1 'polypeptide(L)'
;MEPTTSSFISSADGTEVVTHTWAGDGPAPVGVVQIAHGLAEHALRYDRFARALNAAGFVVHASDHRGHGSTGEAALGDFGPAGFEGLVADVVQYGEALVAEHTALPVFLVGHSMGSFAAQAAVVDRSDLWTGVVLSGSTALDVLAAGMADSPEPAGLEAFNAGFEHRTGFEWLSRDEAEVDKYVADPWCGFETPPETIPMLFAPGARLADQGILSGIRSDLPVLIASGSDDPLAGGGQLVELLGQRYREAGLSDVTVTVYPGARHEILNETNRDEVTADLVGWLTAHLPT
;
A
#
# COMPACT_ATOMS: atom_id res chain seq x y z
N MET A 1 8.54 13.14 -17.05
CA MET A 1 7.82 14.39 -16.66
C MET A 1 7.63 14.32 -15.15
N GLU A 2 7.74 15.46 -14.45
CA GLU A 2 7.41 15.52 -13.04
C GLU A 2 5.90 15.34 -12.85
N PRO A 3 5.44 14.73 -11.75
CA PRO A 3 4.02 14.61 -11.48
C PRO A 3 3.38 16.00 -11.27
N THR A 4 2.13 16.12 -11.63
CA THR A 4 1.32 17.31 -11.27
C THR A 4 0.77 17.12 -9.87
N THR A 5 0.74 18.21 -9.09
CA THR A 5 0.25 18.21 -7.71
C THR A 5 -1.11 18.90 -7.63
N SER A 6 -2.02 18.34 -6.84
CA SER A 6 -3.35 18.86 -6.51
C SER A 6 -3.70 18.51 -5.07
N SER A 7 -4.92 18.74 -4.63
CA SER A 7 -5.40 18.31 -3.32
C SER A 7 -6.91 18.10 -3.32
N PHE A 8 -7.41 17.42 -2.30
CA PHE A 8 -8.83 17.38 -1.97
C PHE A 8 -9.02 17.55 -0.45
N ILE A 9 -10.22 17.93 -0.06
CA ILE A 9 -10.57 18.04 1.36
C ILE A 9 -11.20 16.73 1.82
N SER A 10 -10.60 16.10 2.81
CA SER A 10 -11.11 14.87 3.42
C SER A 10 -12.50 15.10 4.02
N SER A 11 -13.43 14.24 3.66
CA SER A 11 -14.77 14.23 4.23
C SER A 11 -14.82 13.73 5.69
N ALA A 12 -13.75 13.09 6.15
CA ALA A 12 -13.67 12.55 7.50
C ALA A 12 -13.50 13.66 8.57
N ASP A 13 -12.68 14.68 8.29
CA ASP A 13 -12.35 15.70 9.29
C ASP A 13 -11.93 17.05 8.71
N GLY A 14 -11.96 17.22 7.38
CA GLY A 14 -11.57 18.46 6.71
C GLY A 14 -10.07 18.61 6.45
N THR A 15 -9.26 17.57 6.68
CA THR A 15 -7.83 17.57 6.32
C THR A 15 -7.66 17.80 4.82
N GLU A 16 -6.77 18.69 4.43
CA GLU A 16 -6.36 18.85 3.03
C GLU A 16 -5.35 17.75 2.68
N VAL A 17 -5.73 16.85 1.77
CA VAL A 17 -4.91 15.71 1.32
C VAL A 17 -4.29 16.04 -0.02
N VAL A 18 -2.95 16.11 -0.08
CA VAL A 18 -2.20 16.39 -1.30
C VAL A 18 -2.13 15.15 -2.19
N THR A 19 -2.28 15.37 -3.50
CA THR A 19 -2.26 14.29 -4.50
C THR A 19 -1.26 14.57 -5.60
N HIS A 20 -0.73 13.51 -6.18
CA HIS A 20 0.23 13.54 -7.27
C HIS A 20 -0.28 12.71 -8.44
N THR A 21 -0.17 13.23 -9.66
CA THR A 21 -0.61 12.55 -10.88
C THR A 21 0.54 12.44 -11.88
N TRP A 22 0.86 11.24 -12.27
CA TRP A 22 1.76 10.92 -13.39
C TRP A 22 0.91 10.59 -14.62
N ALA A 23 0.80 11.56 -15.52
CA ALA A 23 0.19 11.36 -16.82
C ALA A 23 1.29 11.07 -17.85
N GLY A 24 1.12 10.04 -18.66
CA GLY A 24 2.04 9.76 -19.75
C GLY A 24 1.80 10.69 -20.96
N ASP A 25 2.85 10.94 -21.75
CA ASP A 25 2.76 11.68 -23.02
C ASP A 25 2.23 10.80 -24.18
N GLY A 26 1.75 9.62 -23.88
CA GLY A 26 1.36 8.56 -24.82
C GLY A 26 -0.05 8.73 -25.40
N PRO A 27 -0.53 7.68 -26.11
CA PRO A 27 -1.92 7.60 -26.56
C PRO A 27 -2.89 7.63 -25.37
N ALA A 28 -4.21 7.66 -25.68
CA ALA A 28 -5.25 7.64 -24.66
C ALA A 28 -4.99 6.52 -23.63
N PRO A 29 -5.14 6.81 -22.33
CA PRO A 29 -4.82 5.84 -21.28
C PRO A 29 -5.73 4.61 -21.34
N VAL A 30 -5.19 3.45 -20.94
CA VAL A 30 -5.92 2.17 -20.90
C VAL A 30 -6.56 1.90 -19.53
N GLY A 31 -6.12 2.59 -18.50
CA GLY A 31 -6.61 2.45 -17.14
C GLY A 31 -5.97 3.46 -16.19
N VAL A 32 -6.43 3.46 -14.97
CA VAL A 32 -5.98 4.32 -13.87
C VAL A 32 -5.46 3.45 -12.74
N VAL A 33 -4.34 3.84 -12.13
CA VAL A 33 -3.80 3.21 -10.92
C VAL A 33 -3.76 4.22 -9.80
N GLN A 34 -4.48 3.93 -8.72
CA GLN A 34 -4.40 4.63 -7.45
C GLN A 34 -3.35 3.95 -6.57
N ILE A 35 -2.36 4.68 -6.07
CA ILE A 35 -1.33 4.17 -5.16
C ILE A 35 -1.58 4.71 -3.74
N ALA A 36 -1.57 3.81 -2.76
CA ALA A 36 -1.58 4.09 -1.33
C ALA A 36 -0.25 3.64 -0.72
N HIS A 37 0.57 4.58 -0.27
CA HIS A 37 1.93 4.35 0.22
C HIS A 37 1.98 3.83 1.66
N GLY A 38 3.17 3.43 2.14
CA GLY A 38 3.41 2.88 3.47
C GLY A 38 3.56 3.94 4.57
N LEU A 39 3.77 3.46 5.81
CA LEU A 39 4.06 4.31 6.96
C LEU A 39 5.47 4.91 6.85
N ALA A 40 5.61 6.18 7.25
CA ALA A 40 6.85 6.92 7.25
C ALA A 40 7.57 6.94 5.89
N GLU A 41 6.79 7.11 4.84
CA GLU A 41 7.21 7.38 3.47
C GLU A 41 6.22 8.33 2.78
N HIS A 42 6.30 8.53 1.47
CA HIS A 42 5.41 9.44 0.73
C HIS A 42 5.23 9.01 -0.73
N ALA A 43 4.20 9.57 -1.39
CA ALA A 43 3.79 9.21 -2.74
C ALA A 43 4.89 9.34 -3.81
N LEU A 44 5.77 10.34 -3.71
CA LEU A 44 6.80 10.58 -4.73
C LEU A 44 7.88 9.50 -4.81
N ARG A 45 8.00 8.62 -3.80
CA ARG A 45 8.89 7.45 -3.85
C ARG A 45 8.46 6.42 -4.90
N TYR A 46 7.23 6.50 -5.37
CA TYR A 46 6.68 5.62 -6.40
C TYR A 46 6.92 6.11 -7.83
N ASP A 47 7.70 7.18 -8.04
CA ASP A 47 7.95 7.78 -9.37
C ASP A 47 8.46 6.73 -10.39
N ARG A 48 9.41 5.87 -10.01
CA ARG A 48 9.92 4.81 -10.88
C ARG A 48 8.82 3.82 -11.31
N PHE A 49 8.00 3.36 -10.39
CA PHE A 49 6.88 2.47 -10.67
C PHE A 49 5.80 3.17 -11.49
N ALA A 50 5.45 4.41 -11.14
CA ALA A 50 4.49 5.21 -11.88
C ALA A 50 4.92 5.43 -13.35
N ARG A 51 6.19 5.67 -13.61
CA ARG A 51 6.73 5.76 -14.98
C ARG A 51 6.64 4.44 -15.74
N ALA A 52 6.86 3.30 -15.07
CA ALA A 52 6.67 1.99 -15.70
C ALA A 52 5.20 1.74 -16.06
N LEU A 53 4.27 2.12 -15.17
CA LEU A 53 2.83 2.08 -15.44
C LEU A 53 2.43 3.02 -16.58
N ASN A 54 2.98 4.26 -16.63
CA ASN A 54 2.75 5.17 -17.75
C ASN A 54 3.24 4.57 -19.08
N ALA A 55 4.39 3.89 -19.09
CA ALA A 55 4.89 3.22 -20.28
C ALA A 55 3.96 2.08 -20.75
N ALA A 56 3.20 1.47 -19.84
CA ALA A 56 2.16 0.49 -20.13
C ALA A 56 0.79 1.11 -20.43
N GLY A 57 0.68 2.45 -20.42
CA GLY A 57 -0.53 3.19 -20.81
C GLY A 57 -1.45 3.55 -19.64
N PHE A 58 -1.09 3.32 -18.39
CA PHE A 58 -1.89 3.76 -17.25
C PHE A 58 -1.62 5.22 -16.89
N VAL A 59 -2.64 5.92 -16.40
CA VAL A 59 -2.46 7.14 -15.59
C VAL A 59 -2.32 6.73 -14.14
N VAL A 60 -1.38 7.33 -13.42
CA VAL A 60 -1.10 6.98 -12.03
C VAL A 60 -1.41 8.16 -11.12
N HIS A 61 -2.13 7.88 -10.05
CA HIS A 61 -2.49 8.82 -9.01
C HIS A 61 -2.04 8.28 -7.65
N ALA A 62 -1.48 9.13 -6.81
CA ALA A 62 -1.17 8.81 -5.43
C ALA A 62 -1.49 9.99 -4.54
N SER A 63 -1.92 9.74 -3.31
CA SER A 63 -2.03 10.78 -2.28
C SER A 63 -0.88 10.65 -1.29
N ASP A 64 -0.35 11.77 -0.80
CA ASP A 64 0.37 11.77 0.47
C ASP A 64 -0.67 11.59 1.57
N HIS A 65 -0.59 10.49 2.30
CA HIS A 65 -1.55 10.21 3.37
C HIS A 65 -1.45 11.25 4.49
N ARG A 66 -2.51 11.38 5.29
CA ARG A 66 -2.49 12.22 6.49
C ARG A 66 -1.29 11.90 7.37
N GLY A 67 -0.59 12.94 7.86
CA GLY A 67 0.67 12.80 8.59
C GLY A 67 1.88 12.41 7.74
N HIS A 68 1.79 12.45 6.41
CA HIS A 68 2.89 12.03 5.52
C HIS A 68 3.10 13.04 4.38
N GLY A 69 4.32 13.07 3.85
CA GLY A 69 4.69 13.88 2.70
C GLY A 69 4.21 15.33 2.81
N SER A 70 3.70 15.89 1.72
CA SER A 70 3.19 17.26 1.68
C SER A 70 1.91 17.46 2.51
N THR A 71 1.07 16.45 2.68
CA THR A 71 -0.11 16.49 3.56
C THR A 71 0.26 16.64 5.02
N GLY A 72 1.33 15.96 5.44
CA GLY A 72 1.82 15.93 6.82
C GLY A 72 2.99 16.84 7.11
N GLU A 73 3.43 17.71 6.19
CA GLU A 73 4.68 18.49 6.31
C GLU A 73 4.82 19.26 7.64
N ALA A 74 3.71 19.76 8.18
CA ALA A 74 3.70 20.49 9.45
C ALA A 74 3.80 19.58 10.69
N ALA A 75 3.43 18.30 10.58
CA ALA A 75 3.36 17.34 11.68
C ALA A 75 3.43 15.90 11.15
N LEU A 76 4.64 15.48 10.76
CA LEU A 76 4.86 14.10 10.29
C LEU A 76 4.49 13.09 11.39
N GLY A 77 3.78 12.04 10.98
CA GLY A 77 3.27 10.98 11.86
C GLY A 77 1.96 11.30 12.56
N ASP A 78 1.42 12.53 12.44
CA ASP A 78 0.12 12.89 12.99
C ASP A 78 -1.00 12.58 11.99
N PHE A 79 -1.80 11.57 12.27
CA PHE A 79 -2.96 11.17 11.45
C PHE A 79 -4.19 12.05 11.67
N GLY A 80 -4.11 13.06 12.54
CA GLY A 80 -5.24 13.91 12.93
C GLY A 80 -6.33 13.17 13.69
N PRO A 81 -7.46 13.85 13.97
CA PRO A 81 -8.50 13.30 14.83
C PRO A 81 -9.24 12.09 14.27
N ALA A 82 -9.26 11.93 12.94
CA ALA A 82 -9.87 10.77 12.30
C ALA A 82 -8.98 9.53 12.25
N GLY A 83 -7.67 9.66 12.54
CA GLY A 83 -6.74 8.55 12.66
C GLY A 83 -6.63 7.70 11.39
N PHE A 84 -6.36 6.40 11.58
CA PHE A 84 -6.25 5.45 10.46
C PHE A 84 -7.58 5.23 9.72
N GLU A 85 -8.71 5.29 10.42
CA GLU A 85 -10.04 5.23 9.78
C GLU A 85 -10.24 6.40 8.80
N GLY A 86 -9.74 7.60 9.16
CA GLY A 86 -9.71 8.74 8.27
C GLY A 86 -8.85 8.51 7.03
N LEU A 87 -7.68 7.85 7.18
CA LEU A 87 -6.83 7.46 6.05
C LEU A 87 -7.57 6.48 5.11
N VAL A 88 -8.25 5.49 5.67
CA VAL A 88 -9.08 4.55 4.88
C VAL A 88 -10.19 5.30 4.13
N ALA A 89 -10.87 6.23 4.80
CA ALA A 89 -11.89 7.07 4.17
C ALA A 89 -11.31 7.94 3.04
N ASP A 90 -10.10 8.48 3.20
CA ASP A 90 -9.41 9.25 2.17
C ASP A 90 -9.08 8.39 0.94
N VAL A 91 -8.62 7.15 1.14
CA VAL A 91 -8.37 6.19 0.04
C VAL A 91 -9.66 5.92 -0.74
N VAL A 92 -10.78 5.71 -0.04
CA VAL A 92 -12.10 5.50 -0.67
C VAL A 92 -12.56 6.76 -1.41
N GLN A 93 -12.53 7.93 -0.74
CA GLN A 93 -12.95 9.21 -1.32
C GLN A 93 -12.15 9.54 -2.58
N TYR A 94 -10.83 9.29 -2.56
CA TYR A 94 -9.99 9.51 -3.73
C TYR A 94 -10.32 8.52 -4.85
N GLY A 95 -10.54 7.24 -4.52
CA GLY A 95 -10.99 6.24 -5.48
C GLY A 95 -12.31 6.62 -6.15
N GLU A 96 -13.29 7.12 -5.38
CA GLU A 96 -14.57 7.63 -5.92
C GLU A 96 -14.35 8.80 -6.88
N ALA A 97 -13.47 9.74 -6.52
CA ALA A 97 -13.13 10.87 -7.39
C ALA A 97 -12.49 10.41 -8.71
N LEU A 98 -11.55 9.44 -8.65
CA LEU A 98 -10.90 8.89 -9.84
C LEU A 98 -11.89 8.15 -10.74
N VAL A 99 -12.80 7.34 -10.19
CA VAL A 99 -13.87 6.68 -10.96
C VAL A 99 -14.78 7.72 -11.63
N ALA A 100 -15.11 8.79 -10.95
CA ALA A 100 -15.95 9.87 -11.50
C ALA A 100 -15.22 10.69 -12.58
N GLU A 101 -13.92 10.94 -12.43
CA GLU A 101 -13.08 11.66 -13.40
C GLU A 101 -12.83 10.81 -14.65
N HIS A 102 -12.57 9.52 -14.49
CA HIS A 102 -12.17 8.58 -15.54
C HIS A 102 -13.30 7.59 -15.90
N THR A 103 -14.48 8.07 -16.17
CA THR A 103 -15.71 7.26 -16.33
C THR A 103 -15.63 6.12 -17.35
N ALA A 104 -14.70 6.15 -18.28
CA ALA A 104 -14.49 5.12 -19.31
C ALA A 104 -13.31 4.20 -19.06
N LEU A 105 -12.60 4.38 -17.94
CA LEU A 105 -11.37 3.65 -17.63
C LEU A 105 -11.53 2.79 -16.37
N PRO A 106 -10.95 1.58 -16.37
CA PRO A 106 -10.84 0.79 -15.15
C PRO A 106 -9.90 1.48 -14.16
N VAL A 107 -10.24 1.45 -12.87
CA VAL A 107 -9.43 1.98 -11.78
C VAL A 107 -8.93 0.81 -10.94
N PHE A 108 -7.62 0.74 -10.73
CA PHE A 108 -6.95 -0.25 -9.86
C PHE A 108 -6.42 0.42 -8.61
N LEU A 109 -6.36 -0.33 -7.50
CA LEU A 109 -5.74 0.11 -6.26
C LEU A 109 -4.46 -0.68 -6.01
N VAL A 110 -3.36 0.00 -5.75
CA VAL A 110 -2.10 -0.58 -5.31
C VAL A 110 -1.76 -0.02 -3.93
N GLY A 111 -1.82 -0.86 -2.90
CA GLY A 111 -1.45 -0.49 -1.54
C GLY A 111 -0.13 -1.15 -1.13
N HIS A 112 0.76 -0.39 -0.49
CA HIS A 112 1.99 -0.92 0.09
C HIS A 112 2.00 -0.74 1.60
N SER A 113 2.39 -1.79 2.35
CA SER A 113 2.54 -1.74 3.81
C SER A 113 1.27 -1.16 4.49
N MET A 114 1.36 -0.08 5.25
CA MET A 114 0.21 0.65 5.81
C MET A 114 -0.87 0.94 4.75
N GLY A 115 -0.48 1.36 3.54
CA GLY A 115 -1.40 1.57 2.43
C GLY A 115 -2.10 0.28 1.98
N SER A 116 -1.45 -0.88 2.13
CA SER A 116 -2.08 -2.18 1.88
C SER A 116 -3.10 -2.54 2.97
N PHE A 117 -2.85 -2.15 4.21
CA PHE A 117 -3.82 -2.33 5.30
C PHE A 117 -5.06 -1.45 5.09
N ALA A 118 -4.84 -0.20 4.66
CA ALA A 118 -5.92 0.68 4.25
C ALA A 118 -6.70 0.13 3.05
N ALA A 119 -6.01 -0.44 2.06
CA ALA A 119 -6.64 -1.08 0.91
C ALA A 119 -7.48 -2.29 1.32
N GLN A 120 -6.99 -3.17 2.22
CA GLN A 120 -7.78 -4.27 2.77
C GLN A 120 -9.07 -3.75 3.42
N ALA A 121 -8.97 -2.71 4.27
CA ALA A 121 -10.12 -2.13 4.95
C ALA A 121 -11.11 -1.45 3.98
N ALA A 122 -10.60 -0.71 3.00
CA ALA A 122 -11.42 -0.05 1.97
C ALA A 122 -12.19 -1.04 1.11
N VAL A 123 -11.55 -2.14 0.70
CA VAL A 123 -12.13 -3.17 -0.17
C VAL A 123 -13.28 -3.91 0.52
N VAL A 124 -13.21 -4.15 1.83
CA VAL A 124 -14.31 -4.77 2.59
C VAL A 124 -15.60 -3.96 2.48
N ASP A 125 -15.51 -2.63 2.47
CA ASP A 125 -16.68 -1.76 2.42
C ASP A 125 -17.06 -1.34 0.98
N ARG A 126 -16.07 -1.23 0.10
CA ARG A 126 -16.21 -0.63 -1.23
C ARG A 126 -15.47 -1.41 -2.32
N SER A 127 -15.65 -2.73 -2.34
CA SER A 127 -15.08 -3.59 -3.41
C SER A 127 -15.57 -3.24 -4.83
N ASP A 128 -16.63 -2.45 -4.94
CA ASP A 128 -17.21 -1.96 -6.19
C ASP A 128 -16.35 -0.91 -6.90
N LEU A 129 -15.49 -0.18 -6.17
CA LEU A 129 -14.74 0.95 -6.72
C LEU A 129 -13.60 0.54 -7.66
N TRP A 130 -12.95 -0.57 -7.39
CA TRP A 130 -11.74 -0.94 -8.10
C TRP A 130 -11.93 -2.16 -8.99
N THR A 131 -11.33 -2.11 -10.18
CA THR A 131 -11.31 -3.24 -11.12
C THR A 131 -10.45 -4.39 -10.59
N GLY A 132 -9.40 -4.09 -9.87
CA GLY A 132 -8.53 -5.05 -9.20
C GLY A 132 -7.66 -4.38 -8.15
N VAL A 133 -7.08 -5.17 -7.24
CA VAL A 133 -6.31 -4.68 -6.10
C VAL A 133 -4.98 -5.40 -5.97
N VAL A 134 -3.91 -4.64 -5.76
CA VAL A 134 -2.57 -5.15 -5.43
C VAL A 134 -2.23 -4.77 -3.99
N LEU A 135 -1.89 -5.76 -3.19
CA LEU A 135 -1.44 -5.62 -1.81
C LEU A 135 0.04 -5.98 -1.72
N SER A 136 0.90 -4.98 -1.62
CA SER A 136 2.36 -5.13 -1.57
C SER A 136 2.86 -4.98 -0.14
N GLY A 137 3.81 -5.81 0.30
CA GLY A 137 4.33 -5.79 1.67
C GLY A 137 3.21 -5.89 2.71
N SER A 138 2.21 -6.73 2.41
CA SER A 138 0.99 -6.89 3.21
C SER A 138 1.08 -8.08 4.16
N THR A 139 0.05 -8.25 5.00
CA THR A 139 0.03 -9.31 6.02
C THR A 139 -1.39 -9.66 6.47
N ALA A 140 -1.54 -10.77 7.18
CA ALA A 140 -2.70 -11.06 8.02
C ALA A 140 -2.57 -10.26 9.33
N LEU A 141 -3.22 -9.08 9.38
CA LEU A 141 -3.00 -8.08 10.43
C LEU A 141 -3.25 -8.58 11.84
N ASP A 142 -4.28 -9.39 12.05
CA ASP A 142 -4.63 -9.95 13.36
C ASP A 142 -3.53 -10.88 13.90
N VAL A 143 -2.92 -11.68 13.03
CA VAL A 143 -1.85 -12.61 13.42
C VAL A 143 -0.56 -11.85 13.69
N LEU A 144 -0.21 -10.88 12.84
CA LEU A 144 0.96 -10.03 13.08
C LEU A 144 0.81 -9.24 14.37
N ALA A 145 -0.36 -8.62 14.60
CA ALA A 145 -0.65 -7.89 15.84
C ALA A 145 -0.53 -8.77 17.09
N ALA A 146 -1.03 -10.01 17.04
CA ALA A 146 -0.90 -10.96 18.14
C ALA A 146 0.57 -11.31 18.43
N GLY A 147 1.38 -11.53 17.38
CA GLY A 147 2.81 -11.78 17.53
C GLY A 147 3.57 -10.58 18.13
N MET A 148 3.18 -9.36 17.80
CA MET A 148 3.78 -8.14 18.37
C MET A 148 3.35 -7.90 19.81
N ALA A 149 2.11 -8.25 20.18
CA ALA A 149 1.61 -8.10 21.57
C ALA A 149 2.36 -8.96 22.59
N ASP A 150 2.96 -10.05 22.14
CA ASP A 150 3.80 -10.93 22.98
C ASP A 150 5.23 -10.37 23.15
N SER A 151 5.59 -9.27 22.46
CA SER A 151 6.89 -8.61 22.60
C SER A 151 6.93 -7.74 23.88
N PRO A 152 8.02 -7.78 24.64
CA PRO A 152 8.11 -7.07 25.95
C PRO A 152 8.21 -5.56 25.85
N GLU A 153 8.47 -5.00 24.67
CA GLU A 153 8.61 -3.54 24.48
C GLU A 153 7.71 -3.04 23.32
N PRO A 154 7.09 -1.85 23.48
CA PRO A 154 6.45 -1.17 22.36
C PRO A 154 7.51 -0.87 21.32
N ALA A 155 7.32 -1.35 20.11
CA ALA A 155 8.31 -1.23 19.07
C ALA A 155 7.84 -0.27 17.98
N GLY A 156 8.68 0.68 17.60
CA GLY A 156 8.54 1.46 16.38
C GLY A 156 8.97 0.67 15.14
N LEU A 157 9.21 1.35 14.03
CA LEU A 157 9.64 0.71 12.78
C LEU A 157 11.00 0.00 12.92
N GLU A 158 11.86 0.43 13.84
CA GLU A 158 13.16 -0.16 14.10
C GLU A 158 13.08 -1.61 14.59
N ALA A 159 11.96 -2.02 15.19
CA ALA A 159 11.78 -3.40 15.62
C ALA A 159 11.77 -4.39 14.46
N PHE A 160 11.32 -3.98 13.29
CA PHE A 160 11.35 -4.81 12.09
C PHE A 160 12.77 -5.08 11.60
N ASN A 161 13.76 -4.30 12.07
CA ASN A 161 15.17 -4.49 11.72
C ASN A 161 15.90 -5.52 12.58
N ALA A 162 15.26 -6.08 13.61
CA ALA A 162 15.91 -6.96 14.60
C ALA A 162 16.61 -8.20 14.00
N GLY A 163 16.17 -8.68 12.85
CA GLY A 163 16.74 -9.83 12.14
C GLY A 163 17.84 -9.48 11.11
N PHE A 164 18.19 -8.20 10.97
CA PHE A 164 19.08 -7.71 9.92
C PHE A 164 20.35 -7.07 10.50
N GLU A 165 21.35 -6.88 9.64
CA GLU A 165 22.56 -6.14 10.01
C GLU A 165 22.21 -4.67 10.27
N HIS A 166 22.74 -4.11 11.38
CA HIS A 166 22.46 -2.74 11.79
C HIS A 166 23.46 -1.76 11.17
N ARG A 167 23.21 -1.30 9.94
CA ARG A 167 23.94 -0.19 9.31
C ARG A 167 23.18 1.14 9.50
N THR A 168 21.86 1.12 9.26
CA THR A 168 21.01 2.31 9.32
C THR A 168 19.81 2.12 10.25
N GLY A 169 19.40 0.89 10.53
CA GLY A 169 18.15 0.53 11.22
C GLY A 169 16.97 0.32 10.29
N PHE A 170 17.17 0.45 8.98
CA PHE A 170 16.13 0.28 7.95
C PHE A 170 16.47 -0.79 6.91
N GLU A 171 17.42 -1.68 7.22
CA GLU A 171 17.81 -2.76 6.31
C GLU A 171 16.67 -3.71 5.99
N TRP A 172 15.67 -3.82 6.86
CA TRP A 172 14.46 -4.61 6.63
C TRP A 172 13.64 -4.16 5.41
N LEU A 173 13.84 -2.93 4.91
CA LEU A 173 13.14 -2.40 3.76
C LEU A 173 13.61 -3.04 2.45
N SER A 174 14.92 -3.17 2.23
CA SER A 174 15.48 -3.65 0.97
C SER A 174 16.89 -4.20 1.15
N ARG A 175 17.26 -5.15 0.26
CA ARG A 175 18.65 -5.59 0.08
C ARG A 175 19.51 -4.57 -0.69
N ASP A 176 18.87 -3.65 -1.42
CA ASP A 176 19.58 -2.59 -2.13
C ASP A 176 19.93 -1.46 -1.15
N GLU A 177 21.20 -1.46 -0.70
CA GLU A 177 21.70 -0.46 0.25
C GLU A 177 21.51 0.98 -0.27
N ALA A 178 21.59 1.22 -1.58
CA ALA A 178 21.41 2.55 -2.14
C ALA A 178 19.95 3.03 -2.04
N GLU A 179 18.97 2.13 -2.10
CA GLU A 179 17.57 2.47 -1.86
C GLU A 179 17.31 2.73 -0.37
N VAL A 180 17.92 1.95 0.53
CA VAL A 180 17.88 2.21 1.98
C VAL A 180 18.50 3.57 2.30
N ASP A 181 19.66 3.89 1.71
CA ASP A 181 20.34 5.18 1.91
C ASP A 181 19.49 6.37 1.43
N LYS A 182 18.76 6.21 0.32
CA LYS A 182 17.81 7.23 -0.15
C LYS A 182 16.67 7.44 0.85
N TYR A 183 16.13 6.35 1.41
CA TYR A 183 15.09 6.41 2.43
C TYR A 183 15.56 7.18 3.67
N VAL A 184 16.75 6.84 4.17
CA VAL A 184 17.33 7.48 5.36
C VAL A 184 17.69 8.96 5.12
N ALA A 185 18.07 9.32 3.89
CA ALA A 185 18.41 10.70 3.53
C ALA A 185 17.19 11.59 3.26
N ASP A 186 16.00 11.00 3.09
CA ASP A 186 14.78 11.74 2.77
C ASP A 186 14.12 12.25 4.07
N PRO A 187 13.94 13.57 4.24
CA PRO A 187 13.35 14.12 5.46
C PRO A 187 11.87 13.75 5.68
N TRP A 188 11.19 13.23 4.66
CA TRP A 188 9.82 12.75 4.74
C TRP A 188 9.73 11.24 4.94
N CYS A 189 10.86 10.57 5.16
CA CYS A 189 10.93 9.13 5.40
C CYS A 189 11.53 8.83 6.78
N GLY A 190 11.18 7.67 7.34
CA GLY A 190 11.78 7.16 8.57
C GLY A 190 11.57 8.02 9.81
N PHE A 191 10.61 8.93 9.79
CA PHE A 191 10.29 9.77 10.95
C PHE A 191 9.66 8.93 12.08
N GLU A 192 9.87 9.38 13.32
CA GLU A 192 9.24 8.77 14.50
C GLU A 192 7.73 9.01 14.46
N THR A 193 6.97 8.00 14.82
CA THR A 193 5.52 8.08 14.93
C THR A 193 5.08 8.06 16.40
N PRO A 194 3.93 8.69 16.74
CA PRO A 194 3.35 8.56 18.07
C PRO A 194 3.18 7.08 18.47
N PRO A 195 3.32 6.72 19.76
CA PRO A 195 3.24 5.34 20.22
C PRO A 195 1.92 4.64 19.89
N GLU A 196 0.84 5.39 19.75
CA GLU A 196 -0.49 4.90 19.37
C GLU A 196 -0.61 4.53 17.90
N THR A 197 0.33 4.95 17.03
CA THR A 197 0.25 4.73 15.58
C THR A 197 0.22 3.25 15.24
N ILE A 198 1.17 2.47 15.72
CA ILE A 198 1.23 1.03 15.41
C ILE A 198 -0.04 0.29 15.90
N PRO A 199 -0.49 0.44 17.17
CA PRO A 199 -1.76 -0.13 17.62
C PRO A 199 -2.96 0.28 16.76
N MET A 200 -3.00 1.54 16.32
CA MET A 200 -4.08 2.07 15.50
C MET A 200 -4.11 1.40 14.10
N LEU A 201 -2.95 1.16 13.47
CA LEU A 201 -2.86 0.48 12.18
C LEU A 201 -3.34 -0.97 12.24
N PHE A 202 -3.16 -1.64 13.37
CA PHE A 202 -3.58 -3.04 13.56
C PHE A 202 -5.01 -3.19 14.11
N ALA A 203 -5.64 -2.10 14.55
CA ALA A 203 -7.00 -2.13 15.10
C ALA A 203 -8.04 -2.84 14.20
N PRO A 204 -8.02 -2.69 12.86
CA PRO A 204 -8.97 -3.38 11.98
C PRO A 204 -8.68 -4.89 11.83
N GLY A 205 -7.59 -5.43 12.36
CA GLY A 205 -7.14 -6.80 12.12
C GLY A 205 -8.21 -7.86 12.38
N ALA A 206 -8.93 -7.78 13.51
CA ALA A 206 -9.99 -8.73 13.84
C ALA A 206 -11.15 -8.68 12.82
N ARG A 207 -11.53 -7.48 12.35
CA ARG A 207 -12.53 -7.28 11.31
C ARG A 207 -12.09 -7.88 9.98
N LEU A 208 -10.83 -7.67 9.61
CA LEU A 208 -10.24 -8.17 8.36
C LEU A 208 -9.92 -9.67 8.38
N ALA A 209 -10.06 -10.32 9.52
CA ALA A 209 -9.99 -11.78 9.67
C ALA A 209 -11.37 -12.47 9.68
N ASP A 210 -12.45 -11.70 9.81
CA ASP A 210 -13.81 -12.25 9.91
C ASP A 210 -14.34 -12.68 8.53
N GLN A 211 -14.57 -13.98 8.38
CA GLN A 211 -15.04 -14.57 7.11
C GLN A 211 -16.43 -14.07 6.71
N GLY A 212 -17.30 -13.74 7.67
CA GLY A 212 -18.60 -13.17 7.39
C GLY A 212 -18.50 -11.77 6.78
N ILE A 213 -17.54 -10.99 7.25
CA ILE A 213 -17.23 -9.66 6.71
C ILE A 213 -16.55 -9.77 5.34
N LEU A 214 -15.52 -10.61 5.21
CA LEU A 214 -14.80 -10.80 3.95
C LEU A 214 -15.70 -11.33 2.83
N SER A 215 -16.72 -12.14 3.13
CA SER A 215 -17.69 -12.63 2.14
C SER A 215 -18.57 -11.52 1.55
N GLY A 216 -18.54 -10.30 2.08
CA GLY A 216 -19.17 -9.12 1.49
C GLY A 216 -18.38 -8.51 0.32
N ILE A 217 -17.12 -8.87 0.15
CA ILE A 217 -16.33 -8.46 -1.00
C ILE A 217 -16.88 -9.14 -2.25
N ARG A 218 -17.03 -8.39 -3.35
CA ARG A 218 -17.51 -9.01 -4.59
C ARG A 218 -16.60 -10.16 -5.04
N SER A 219 -17.17 -11.30 -5.37
CA SER A 219 -16.43 -12.54 -5.62
C SER A 219 -15.57 -12.53 -6.88
N ASP A 220 -15.81 -11.60 -7.79
CA ASP A 220 -15.08 -11.41 -9.05
C ASP A 220 -13.99 -10.31 -8.96
N LEU A 221 -13.71 -9.77 -7.78
CA LEU A 221 -12.61 -8.83 -7.58
C LEU A 221 -11.26 -9.55 -7.68
N PRO A 222 -10.43 -9.26 -8.69
CA PRO A 222 -9.07 -9.78 -8.73
C PRO A 222 -8.21 -9.16 -7.63
N VAL A 223 -7.45 -10.00 -6.92
CA VAL A 223 -6.52 -9.56 -5.87
C VAL A 223 -5.16 -10.20 -6.08
N LEU A 224 -4.11 -9.37 -6.16
CA LEU A 224 -2.71 -9.81 -6.09
C LEU A 224 -2.13 -9.43 -4.73
N ILE A 225 -1.58 -10.40 -4.02
CA ILE A 225 -0.81 -10.18 -2.79
C ILE A 225 0.65 -10.50 -3.10
N ALA A 226 1.53 -9.51 -2.94
CA ALA A 226 2.94 -9.63 -3.29
C ALA A 226 3.84 -9.18 -2.14
N SER A 227 4.83 -10.00 -1.75
CA SER A 227 5.76 -9.68 -0.66
C SER A 227 7.10 -10.37 -0.84
N GLY A 228 8.11 -9.92 -0.12
CA GLY A 228 9.38 -10.64 -0.01
C GLY A 228 9.31 -11.79 1.01
N SER A 229 10.09 -12.85 0.79
CA SER A 229 10.19 -13.94 1.78
C SER A 229 10.89 -13.51 3.07
N ASP A 230 11.75 -12.50 2.99
CA ASP A 230 12.51 -11.96 4.10
C ASP A 230 11.88 -10.66 4.66
N ASP A 231 10.65 -10.33 4.21
CA ASP A 231 9.85 -9.26 4.80
C ASP A 231 9.40 -9.68 6.22
N PRO A 232 9.78 -8.95 7.27
CA PRO A 232 9.38 -9.29 8.64
C PRO A 232 7.85 -9.30 8.85
N LEU A 233 7.09 -8.55 8.02
CA LEU A 233 5.63 -8.55 8.07
C LEU A 233 5.01 -9.79 7.40
N ALA A 234 5.74 -10.45 6.51
CA ALA A 234 5.24 -11.60 5.77
C ALA A 234 5.35 -12.93 6.54
N GLY A 235 6.11 -12.96 7.65
CA GLY A 235 6.32 -14.19 8.41
C GLY A 235 6.91 -15.32 7.57
N GLY A 236 7.94 -15.03 6.75
CA GLY A 236 8.49 -15.98 5.80
C GLY A 236 7.53 -16.33 4.65
N GLY A 237 6.61 -15.45 4.32
CA GLY A 237 5.56 -15.66 3.32
C GLY A 237 4.27 -16.29 3.87
N GLN A 238 4.28 -16.84 5.09
CA GLN A 238 3.13 -17.56 5.64
C GLN A 238 1.91 -16.64 5.90
N LEU A 239 2.14 -15.40 6.32
CA LEU A 239 1.05 -14.46 6.61
C LEU A 239 0.39 -13.92 5.34
N VAL A 240 1.12 -13.77 4.24
CA VAL A 240 0.55 -13.40 2.94
C VAL A 240 -0.21 -14.57 2.31
N GLU A 241 0.27 -15.79 2.46
CA GLU A 241 -0.47 -16.98 2.03
C GLU A 241 -1.76 -17.17 2.84
N LEU A 242 -1.72 -16.95 4.16
CA LEU A 242 -2.91 -16.97 5.01
C LEU A 242 -3.94 -15.91 4.56
N LEU A 243 -3.48 -14.68 4.24
CA LEU A 243 -4.37 -13.63 3.74
C LEU A 243 -5.02 -14.07 2.42
N GLY A 244 -4.25 -14.60 1.48
CA GLY A 244 -4.76 -15.13 0.22
C GLY A 244 -5.74 -16.28 0.42
N GLN A 245 -5.48 -17.19 1.34
CA GLN A 245 -6.39 -18.28 1.70
C GLN A 245 -7.72 -17.72 2.23
N ARG A 246 -7.70 -16.74 3.13
CA ARG A 246 -8.90 -16.11 3.69
C ARG A 246 -9.80 -15.49 2.61
N TYR A 247 -9.20 -14.81 1.63
CA TYR A 247 -9.96 -14.24 0.51
C TYR A 247 -10.59 -15.33 -0.38
N ARG A 248 -9.86 -16.42 -0.67
CA ARG A 248 -10.41 -17.56 -1.42
C ARG A 248 -11.56 -18.25 -0.65
N GLU A 249 -11.40 -18.44 0.66
CA GLU A 249 -12.44 -19.01 1.54
C GLU A 249 -13.67 -18.09 1.64
N ALA A 250 -13.48 -16.77 1.55
CA ALA A 250 -14.56 -15.79 1.50
C ALA A 250 -15.30 -15.75 0.13
N GLY A 251 -14.80 -16.50 -0.86
CA GLY A 251 -15.45 -16.66 -2.16
C GLY A 251 -14.86 -15.87 -3.31
N LEU A 252 -13.72 -15.17 -3.13
CA LEU A 252 -13.04 -14.49 -4.23
C LEU A 252 -12.47 -15.53 -5.20
N SER A 253 -12.78 -15.41 -6.48
CA SER A 253 -12.43 -16.39 -7.52
C SER A 253 -11.03 -16.17 -8.11
N ASP A 254 -10.48 -14.96 -7.99
CA ASP A 254 -9.21 -14.57 -8.58
C ASP A 254 -8.29 -13.94 -7.51
N VAL A 255 -7.55 -14.81 -6.82
CA VAL A 255 -6.60 -14.40 -5.79
C VAL A 255 -5.24 -15.01 -6.09
N THR A 256 -4.30 -14.17 -6.46
CA THR A 256 -2.90 -14.52 -6.71
C THR A 256 -2.04 -14.13 -5.51
N VAL A 257 -1.14 -15.00 -5.09
CA VAL A 257 -0.12 -14.73 -4.07
C VAL A 257 1.24 -14.94 -4.69
N THR A 258 2.12 -13.96 -4.56
CA THR A 258 3.51 -14.02 -5.05
C THR A 258 4.47 -13.65 -3.92
N VAL A 259 5.38 -14.59 -3.58
CA VAL A 259 6.43 -14.35 -2.59
C VAL A 259 7.77 -14.39 -3.29
N TYR A 260 8.48 -13.25 -3.32
CA TYR A 260 9.78 -13.12 -3.98
C TYR A 260 10.90 -13.62 -3.05
N PRO A 261 11.66 -14.67 -3.47
CA PRO A 261 12.68 -15.27 -2.62
C PRO A 261 13.79 -14.29 -2.24
N GLY A 262 14.06 -14.18 -0.94
CA GLY A 262 15.08 -13.30 -0.37
C GLY A 262 14.75 -11.81 -0.41
N ALA A 263 13.70 -11.38 -1.11
CA ALA A 263 13.29 -9.98 -1.10
C ALA A 263 12.75 -9.58 0.28
N ARG A 264 12.95 -8.31 0.62
CA ARG A 264 12.50 -7.71 1.88
C ARG A 264 11.19 -6.94 1.67
N HIS A 265 10.90 -5.97 2.51
CA HIS A 265 9.60 -5.32 2.59
C HIS A 265 9.22 -4.49 1.35
N GLU A 266 10.12 -3.60 0.90
CA GLU A 266 9.85 -2.71 -0.24
C GLU A 266 10.20 -3.40 -1.56
N ILE A 267 9.38 -4.32 -2.02
CA ILE A 267 9.65 -5.13 -3.22
C ILE A 267 9.87 -4.29 -4.50
N LEU A 268 9.28 -3.10 -4.60
CA LEU A 268 9.49 -2.15 -5.70
C LEU A 268 10.84 -1.40 -5.63
N ASN A 269 11.54 -1.49 -4.50
CA ASN A 269 12.85 -0.90 -4.26
C ASN A 269 13.93 -1.97 -4.01
N GLU A 270 13.61 -3.24 -4.28
CA GLU A 270 14.49 -4.37 -4.09
C GLU A 270 15.54 -4.51 -5.22
N THR A 271 16.55 -5.38 -5.01
CA THR A 271 17.56 -5.68 -6.03
C THR A 271 16.97 -6.30 -7.30
N ASN A 272 15.83 -6.99 -7.19
CA ASN A 272 15.07 -7.55 -8.30
C ASN A 272 13.82 -6.72 -8.66
N ARG A 273 13.80 -5.41 -8.35
CA ARG A 273 12.66 -4.50 -8.61
C ARG A 273 12.16 -4.47 -10.04
N ASP A 274 13.03 -4.72 -11.01
CA ASP A 274 12.64 -4.73 -12.43
C ASP A 274 11.73 -5.93 -12.74
N GLU A 275 12.03 -7.12 -12.17
CA GLU A 275 11.17 -8.30 -12.20
C GLU A 275 9.84 -8.00 -11.52
N VAL A 276 9.87 -7.51 -10.28
CA VAL A 276 8.67 -7.16 -9.50
C VAL A 276 7.81 -6.16 -10.26
N THR A 277 8.41 -5.10 -10.81
CA THR A 277 7.70 -4.08 -11.58
C THR A 277 7.03 -4.69 -12.81
N ALA A 278 7.74 -5.56 -13.55
CA ALA A 278 7.20 -6.22 -14.72
C ALA A 278 6.01 -7.13 -14.37
N ASP A 279 6.11 -7.87 -13.27
CA ASP A 279 5.04 -8.76 -12.79
C ASP A 279 3.79 -7.98 -12.39
N LEU A 280 3.94 -6.90 -11.61
CA LEU A 280 2.81 -6.06 -11.18
C LEU A 280 2.15 -5.37 -12.39
N VAL A 281 2.93 -4.78 -13.29
CA VAL A 281 2.42 -4.15 -14.52
C VAL A 281 1.74 -5.19 -15.41
N GLY A 282 2.32 -6.37 -15.54
CA GLY A 282 1.76 -7.49 -16.29
C GLY A 282 0.42 -7.94 -15.73
N TRP A 283 0.33 -8.08 -14.40
CA TRP A 283 -0.90 -8.45 -13.73
C TRP A 283 -2.00 -7.38 -13.94
N LEU A 284 -1.70 -6.11 -13.73
CA LEU A 284 -2.65 -5.01 -13.96
C LEU A 284 -3.15 -4.98 -15.41
N THR A 285 -2.24 -5.18 -16.37
CA THR A 285 -2.57 -5.22 -17.81
C THR A 285 -3.47 -6.42 -18.17
N ALA A 286 -3.22 -7.58 -17.56
CA ALA A 286 -4.01 -8.80 -17.81
C ALA A 286 -5.45 -8.68 -17.27
N HIS A 287 -5.70 -7.78 -16.32
CA HIS A 287 -7.02 -7.55 -15.73
C HIS A 287 -7.74 -6.31 -16.28
N LEU A 288 -7.24 -5.74 -17.39
CA LEU A 288 -7.99 -4.73 -18.13
C LEU A 288 -9.27 -5.36 -18.71
N PRO A 289 -10.44 -4.72 -18.58
CA PRO A 289 -11.67 -5.19 -19.22
C PRO A 289 -11.50 -5.29 -20.74
N THR A 290 -11.97 -6.38 -21.32
CA THR A 290 -11.91 -6.64 -22.79
C THR A 290 -12.95 -5.85 -23.54
#